data_381ec284ac001c2da39b21a1f99bc6f2
#
_entry.id   381ec284ac001c2da39b21a1f99bc6f2
#
_cell.length_a   1.000
_cell.length_b   1.000
_cell.length_c   1.000
_cell.angle_alpha   90.00
_cell.angle_beta   90.00
_cell.angle_gamma   90.00
#
_symmetry.space_group_name_H-M   'P 1'
#
loop_
_entity.id
_entity.type
_entity.pdbx_description
1 polymer ?
#
loop_
_entity_poly.entity_id
_entity_poly.type
_entity_poly.pdbx_seq_one_letter_code
_entity_poly.pdbx_strand_id
1 'polypeptide(L)'
;MKYNYTTDYNHPHYYSGNIFTSNRYGRYRILGKLLNHNRRGYYVIQFEETGHTTKAYCSAIKSGKVADRSYDFGNEEERREALMRPVIHGVGYIGIGQYRTYVPYTPETYGQRTKEYVLWQNMIARCYYTRNGKQVHKGYKGVVVCERWHCFQNFYSDLPAIPGYSNWKDNPVKYEFDKDYSHRRYYSPDT
;
A
#
# COMPACT_ATOMS: atom_id res chain seq x y z
N MET A 1 -8.89 18.72 2.59
CA MET A 1 -7.75 19.31 3.36
C MET A 1 -7.33 20.58 2.64
N LYS A 2 -7.32 21.72 3.34
CA LYS A 2 -6.98 23.01 2.69
C LYS A 2 -5.47 23.19 2.75
N TYR A 3 -4.82 23.20 1.60
CA TYR A 3 -3.38 23.46 1.50
C TYR A 3 -3.09 24.96 1.66
N ASN A 4 -2.04 25.31 2.41
CA ASN A 4 -1.53 26.67 2.48
C ASN A 4 -0.45 26.85 1.43
N TYR A 5 -0.68 27.69 0.42
CA TYR A 5 0.23 27.93 -0.70
C TYR A 5 0.22 29.40 -1.11
N THR A 6 1.24 29.82 -1.83
CA THR A 6 1.36 31.16 -2.43
C THR A 6 1.42 31.07 -3.95
N THR A 7 0.84 32.05 -4.60
CA THR A 7 1.01 32.31 -6.03
C THR A 7 2.12 33.32 -6.31
N ASP A 8 2.56 34.02 -5.27
CA ASP A 8 3.67 35.02 -5.34
C ASP A 8 5.02 34.29 -5.21
N TYR A 9 5.48 33.77 -6.34
CA TYR A 9 6.82 33.21 -6.52
C TYR A 9 7.20 33.17 -8.00
N ASN A 10 8.47 33.31 -8.28
CA ASN A 10 8.99 33.27 -9.64
C ASN A 10 9.73 31.94 -9.88
N HIS A 11 9.22 31.13 -10.82
CA HIS A 11 9.88 29.92 -11.29
C HIS A 11 9.61 29.70 -12.78
N PRO A 12 10.64 29.50 -13.62
CA PRO A 12 10.49 29.46 -15.08
C PRO A 12 9.57 28.33 -15.59
N HIS A 13 9.43 27.24 -14.83
CA HIS A 13 8.65 26.06 -15.23
C HIS A 13 7.46 25.76 -14.32
N TYR A 14 7.53 26.08 -13.03
CA TYR A 14 6.52 25.69 -12.06
C TYR A 14 5.75 26.90 -11.51
N TYR A 15 5.27 27.77 -12.41
CA TYR A 15 4.46 28.94 -12.04
C TYR A 15 2.98 28.59 -11.91
N SER A 16 2.24 29.40 -11.17
CA SER A 16 0.80 29.23 -10.97
C SER A 16 0.05 29.30 -12.31
N GLY A 17 -0.85 28.35 -12.55
CA GLY A 17 -1.59 28.20 -13.79
C GLY A 17 -0.92 27.31 -14.84
N ASN A 18 0.39 27.00 -14.72
CA ASN A 18 1.04 26.11 -15.68
C ASN A 18 0.46 24.69 -15.61
N ILE A 19 0.33 24.07 -16.80
CA ILE A 19 -0.33 22.78 -16.98
C ILE A 19 0.71 21.72 -17.31
N PHE A 20 0.57 20.57 -16.65
CA PHE A 20 1.35 19.36 -16.86
C PHE A 20 0.44 18.16 -17.11
N THR A 21 1.01 17.08 -17.60
CA THR A 21 0.29 15.82 -17.82
C THR A 21 0.89 14.73 -16.94
N SER A 22 0.04 14.03 -16.21
CA SER A 22 0.39 12.79 -15.53
C SER A 22 0.46 11.65 -16.53
N ASN A 23 1.39 10.72 -16.34
CA ASN A 23 1.50 9.52 -17.19
C ASN A 23 0.25 8.63 -17.13
N ARG A 24 -0.59 8.78 -16.11
CA ARG A 24 -1.76 7.91 -15.87
C ARG A 24 -3.07 8.66 -15.63
N TYR A 25 -3.01 9.87 -15.09
CA TYR A 25 -4.18 10.53 -14.50
C TYR A 25 -4.58 11.84 -15.22
N GLY A 26 -4.15 12.01 -16.46
CA GLY A 26 -4.52 13.18 -17.26
C GLY A 26 -3.82 14.48 -16.86
N ARG A 27 -4.42 15.60 -17.23
CA ARG A 27 -3.85 16.93 -17.07
C ARG A 27 -4.12 17.52 -15.70
N TYR A 28 -3.16 18.27 -15.19
CA TYR A 28 -3.29 19.04 -13.96
C TYR A 28 -2.57 20.38 -14.06
N ARG A 29 -3.04 21.35 -13.29
CA ARG A 29 -2.45 22.70 -13.21
C ARG A 29 -1.80 22.91 -11.86
N ILE A 30 -0.75 23.72 -11.84
CA ILE A 30 -0.16 24.21 -10.60
C ILE A 30 -1.03 25.34 -10.06
N LEU A 31 -1.49 25.23 -8.82
CA LEU A 31 -2.21 26.27 -8.11
C LEU A 31 -1.25 27.24 -7.45
N GLY A 32 -0.15 26.74 -6.88
CA GLY A 32 0.85 27.56 -6.22
C GLY A 32 1.95 26.76 -5.53
N LYS A 33 2.92 27.46 -4.97
CA LYS A 33 4.01 26.88 -4.19
C LYS A 33 3.54 26.61 -2.76
N LEU A 34 3.72 25.38 -2.29
CA LEU A 34 3.32 24.99 -0.94
C LEU A 34 4.15 25.72 0.12
N LEU A 35 3.48 26.36 1.08
CA LEU A 35 4.07 27.01 2.24
C LEU A 35 4.23 26.03 3.41
N ASN A 36 5.14 26.36 4.34
CA ASN A 36 5.35 25.63 5.60
C ASN A 36 5.62 24.11 5.41
N HIS A 37 6.37 23.78 4.36
CA HIS A 37 6.83 22.40 4.13
C HIS A 37 8.33 22.29 4.36
N ASN A 38 8.78 21.29 5.12
CA ASN A 38 10.18 21.08 5.49
C ASN A 38 11.13 20.87 4.29
N ARG A 39 10.59 20.57 3.12
CA ARG A 39 11.35 20.42 1.87
C ARG A 39 10.93 21.45 0.86
N ARG A 40 11.90 22.12 0.23
CA ARG A 40 11.68 23.04 -0.90
C ARG A 40 11.21 22.24 -2.13
N GLY A 41 10.46 22.87 -3.04
CA GLY A 41 10.09 22.28 -4.33
C GLY A 41 8.76 21.49 -4.32
N TYR A 42 7.89 21.72 -3.34
CA TYR A 42 6.52 21.24 -3.35
C TYR A 42 5.56 22.29 -3.88
N TYR A 43 4.62 21.85 -4.69
CA TYR A 43 3.57 22.64 -5.29
C TYR A 43 2.22 22.04 -4.98
N VAL A 44 1.20 22.88 -4.86
CA VAL A 44 -0.20 22.46 -4.82
C VAL A 44 -0.69 22.43 -6.27
N ILE A 45 -1.26 21.30 -6.66
CA ILE A 45 -1.75 21.06 -8.01
C ILE A 45 -3.21 20.64 -7.97
N GLN A 46 -3.92 20.84 -9.07
CA GLN A 46 -5.30 20.40 -9.25
C GLN A 46 -5.46 19.68 -10.58
N PHE A 47 -6.00 18.47 -10.53
CA PHE A 47 -6.37 17.72 -11.74
C PHE A 47 -7.57 18.38 -12.43
N GLU A 48 -7.52 18.49 -13.76
CA GLU A 48 -8.57 19.17 -14.53
C GLU A 48 -9.84 18.34 -14.60
N GLU A 49 -9.71 17.02 -14.75
CA GLU A 49 -10.85 16.12 -14.92
C GLU A 49 -11.64 15.91 -13.63
N THR A 50 -10.94 15.67 -12.52
CA THR A 50 -11.58 15.33 -11.23
C THR A 50 -11.75 16.51 -10.29
N GLY A 51 -11.04 17.62 -10.55
CA GLY A 51 -10.95 18.75 -9.62
C GLY A 51 -10.13 18.43 -8.35
N HIS A 52 -9.58 17.21 -8.25
CA HIS A 52 -8.82 16.79 -7.08
C HIS A 52 -7.57 17.65 -6.88
N THR A 53 -7.41 18.12 -5.65
CA THR A 53 -6.27 18.95 -5.26
C THR A 53 -5.33 18.17 -4.36
N THR A 54 -4.06 18.12 -4.73
CA THR A 54 -3.01 17.44 -3.95
C THR A 54 -1.70 18.20 -4.00
N LYS A 55 -0.70 17.75 -3.25
CA LYS A 55 0.65 18.30 -3.30
C LYS A 55 1.57 17.39 -4.12
N ALA A 56 2.44 17.99 -4.92
CA ALA A 56 3.40 17.26 -5.73
C ALA A 56 4.80 17.86 -5.61
N TYR A 57 5.82 17.04 -5.58
CA TYR A 57 7.21 17.47 -5.61
C TYR A 57 7.66 17.69 -7.06
N CYS A 58 8.55 18.65 -7.28
CA CYS A 58 8.99 19.03 -8.63
C CYS A 58 9.53 17.85 -9.46
N SER A 59 10.21 16.87 -8.86
CA SER A 59 10.68 15.68 -9.58
C SER A 59 9.54 14.79 -10.05
N ALA A 60 8.46 14.67 -9.28
CA ALA A 60 7.26 13.91 -9.67
C ALA A 60 6.52 14.62 -10.81
N ILE A 61 6.43 15.98 -10.75
CA ILE A 61 5.86 16.79 -11.82
C ILE A 61 6.67 16.60 -13.11
N LYS A 62 7.99 16.72 -13.04
CA LYS A 62 8.90 16.56 -14.19
C LYS A 62 8.81 15.17 -14.82
N SER A 63 8.65 14.13 -14.01
CA SER A 63 8.59 12.74 -14.48
C SER A 63 7.17 12.26 -14.83
N GLY A 64 6.13 13.11 -14.70
CA GLY A 64 4.74 12.73 -14.91
C GLY A 64 4.18 11.73 -13.90
N LYS A 65 4.86 11.51 -12.77
CA LYS A 65 4.47 10.53 -11.74
C LYS A 65 3.56 11.11 -10.64
N VAL A 66 2.82 12.14 -10.97
CA VAL A 66 1.82 12.71 -10.05
C VAL A 66 0.55 11.87 -10.12
N ALA A 67 0.06 11.42 -8.95
CA ALA A 67 -1.12 10.59 -8.85
C ALA A 67 -2.35 11.42 -8.43
N ASP A 68 -3.46 11.20 -9.11
CA ASP A 68 -4.78 11.61 -8.67
C ASP A 68 -5.41 10.50 -7.83
N ARG A 69 -5.36 10.69 -6.52
CA ARG A 69 -5.91 9.71 -5.59
C ARG A 69 -7.44 9.66 -5.57
N SER A 70 -8.12 10.68 -6.10
CA SER A 70 -9.58 10.62 -6.26
C SER A 70 -9.96 9.71 -7.43
N TYR A 71 -9.10 9.63 -8.44
CA TYR A 71 -9.27 8.71 -9.56
C TYR A 71 -9.08 7.24 -9.16
N ASP A 72 -8.11 6.98 -8.27
CA ASP A 72 -7.90 5.63 -7.68
C ASP A 72 -9.08 5.22 -6.77
N PHE A 73 -9.91 6.16 -6.33
CA PHE A 73 -11.16 5.95 -5.60
C PHE A 73 -12.40 6.11 -6.50
N GLY A 74 -12.23 6.24 -7.81
CA GLY A 74 -13.27 6.65 -8.75
C GLY A 74 -14.45 5.70 -8.71
N ASN A 75 -14.55 4.59 -9.11
CA ASN A 75 -15.69 3.69 -9.03
C ASN A 75 -15.49 2.69 -7.87
N GLU A 76 -16.48 2.54 -6.99
CA GLU A 76 -16.41 1.56 -5.90
C GLU A 76 -16.23 0.13 -6.44
N GLU A 77 -16.73 -0.13 -7.63
CA GLU A 77 -16.58 -1.40 -8.32
C GLU A 77 -15.13 -1.66 -8.76
N GLU A 78 -14.48 -0.68 -9.40
CA GLU A 78 -13.05 -0.76 -9.76
C GLU A 78 -12.16 -0.93 -8.54
N ARG A 79 -12.49 -0.23 -7.45
CA ARG A 79 -11.80 -0.39 -6.17
C ARG A 79 -11.98 -1.79 -5.61
N ARG A 80 -13.18 -2.34 -5.66
CA ARG A 80 -13.48 -3.71 -5.24
C ARG A 80 -12.69 -4.72 -6.06
N GLU A 81 -12.70 -4.58 -7.38
CA GLU A 81 -11.91 -5.42 -8.28
C GLU A 81 -10.41 -5.34 -7.97
N ALA A 82 -9.87 -4.14 -7.76
CA ALA A 82 -8.47 -3.95 -7.42
C ALA A 82 -8.09 -4.63 -6.09
N LEU A 83 -8.97 -4.58 -5.08
CA LEU A 83 -8.76 -5.24 -3.79
C LEU A 83 -8.85 -6.78 -3.88
N MET A 84 -9.59 -7.31 -4.85
CA MET A 84 -9.76 -8.75 -5.07
C MET A 84 -8.72 -9.34 -6.03
N ARG A 85 -7.89 -8.51 -6.65
CA ARG A 85 -6.87 -8.97 -7.60
C ARG A 85 -5.68 -9.62 -6.88
N PRO A 86 -5.25 -10.84 -7.29
CA PRO A 86 -4.14 -11.57 -6.68
C PRO A 86 -2.79 -11.01 -7.12
N VAL A 87 -2.43 -9.83 -6.61
CA VAL A 87 -1.21 -9.09 -7.00
C VAL A 87 0.01 -9.41 -6.12
N ILE A 88 -0.19 -10.10 -4.99
CA ILE A 88 0.89 -10.41 -4.06
C ILE A 88 1.35 -11.85 -4.32
N HIS A 89 2.53 -11.95 -4.93
CA HIS A 89 3.16 -13.21 -5.36
C HIS A 89 2.22 -14.13 -6.19
N GLY A 90 1.28 -13.52 -6.93
CA GLY A 90 0.36 -14.21 -7.85
C GLY A 90 -0.84 -14.88 -7.18
N VAL A 91 -0.92 -14.91 -5.86
CA VAL A 91 -2.02 -15.56 -5.13
C VAL A 91 -2.68 -14.66 -4.07
N GLY A 92 -1.90 -13.81 -3.40
CA GLY A 92 -2.40 -12.98 -2.32
C GLY A 92 -3.12 -11.72 -2.81
N TYR A 93 -4.23 -11.38 -2.16
CA TYR A 93 -5.00 -10.16 -2.40
C TYR A 93 -5.50 -9.55 -1.08
N ILE A 94 -5.77 -8.24 -1.10
CA ILE A 94 -6.14 -7.52 0.13
C ILE A 94 -7.53 -7.93 0.62
N GLY A 95 -8.49 -8.04 -0.27
CA GLY A 95 -9.89 -8.27 0.07
C GLY A 95 -10.62 -7.03 0.53
N ILE A 96 -11.97 -7.15 0.61
CA ILE A 96 -12.85 -6.09 1.08
C ILE A 96 -13.08 -6.32 2.59
N GLY A 97 -12.83 -5.31 3.41
CA GLY A 97 -13.00 -5.40 4.85
C GLY A 97 -12.44 -4.19 5.60
N GLN A 98 -12.43 -4.31 6.92
CA GLN A 98 -12.06 -3.21 7.82
C GLN A 98 -10.60 -3.20 8.25
N TYR A 99 -9.86 -4.27 8.03
CA TYR A 99 -8.48 -4.40 8.51
C TYR A 99 -7.52 -3.63 7.60
N ARG A 100 -6.73 -2.77 8.23
CA ARG A 100 -5.81 -1.87 7.53
C ARG A 100 -4.47 -2.56 7.27
N THR A 101 -3.89 -2.27 6.11
CA THR A 101 -2.53 -2.72 5.74
C THR A 101 -1.45 -1.78 6.28
N TYR A 102 -1.81 -0.54 6.61
CA TYR A 102 -0.92 0.48 7.18
C TYR A 102 -1.43 0.96 8.52
N VAL A 103 -0.51 1.28 9.41
CA VAL A 103 -0.79 1.95 10.68
C VAL A 103 -1.40 3.33 10.39
N PRO A 104 -2.36 3.82 11.20
CA PRO A 104 -2.88 5.18 11.06
C PRO A 104 -1.76 6.20 10.98
N TYR A 105 -1.93 7.18 10.10
CA TYR A 105 -0.90 8.17 9.81
C TYR A 105 -0.61 9.06 11.03
N THR A 106 0.64 9.05 11.45
CA THR A 106 1.30 10.11 12.20
C THR A 106 2.65 10.41 11.53
N PRO A 107 3.36 11.50 11.85
CA PRO A 107 4.70 11.74 11.32
C PRO A 107 5.67 10.58 11.58
N GLU A 108 5.53 9.92 12.73
CA GLU A 108 6.39 8.82 13.18
C GLU A 108 6.01 7.49 12.50
N THR A 109 4.73 7.32 12.15
CA THR A 109 4.21 6.08 11.53
C THR A 109 4.09 6.17 10.01
N TYR A 110 4.65 7.22 9.39
CA TYR A 110 4.55 7.40 7.94
C TYR A 110 5.07 6.18 7.18
N GLY A 111 4.19 5.59 6.38
CA GLY A 111 4.52 4.43 5.56
C GLY A 111 4.71 3.12 6.33
N GLN A 112 4.45 3.10 7.64
CA GLN A 112 4.55 1.90 8.46
C GLN A 112 3.37 0.96 8.19
N ARG A 113 3.69 -0.28 7.84
CA ARG A 113 2.71 -1.36 7.68
C ARG A 113 2.30 -1.93 9.03
N THR A 114 1.07 -2.44 9.12
CA THR A 114 0.63 -3.19 10.31
C THR A 114 1.44 -4.48 10.45
N LYS A 115 1.65 -4.93 11.70
CA LYS A 115 2.41 -6.15 11.99
C LYS A 115 1.75 -7.37 11.35
N GLU A 116 0.42 -7.41 11.38
CA GLU A 116 -0.39 -8.48 10.82
C GLU A 116 -0.30 -8.54 9.29
N TYR A 117 -0.26 -7.37 8.63
CA TYR A 117 -0.05 -7.34 7.18
C TYR A 117 1.35 -7.83 6.79
N VAL A 118 2.38 -7.44 7.54
CA VAL A 118 3.75 -7.92 7.32
C VAL A 118 3.85 -9.42 7.53
N LEU A 119 3.21 -9.94 8.60
CA LEU A 119 3.14 -11.37 8.87
C LEU A 119 2.54 -12.14 7.71
N TRP A 120 1.35 -11.71 7.25
CA TRP A 120 0.66 -12.30 6.12
C TRP A 120 1.47 -12.24 4.83
N GLN A 121 2.03 -11.07 4.50
CA GLN A 121 2.82 -10.90 3.29
C GLN A 121 4.06 -11.82 3.30
N ASN A 122 4.72 -11.96 4.44
CA ASN A 122 5.87 -12.85 4.59
C ASN A 122 5.47 -14.32 4.44
N MET A 123 4.33 -14.74 4.98
CA MET A 123 3.80 -16.10 4.80
C MET A 123 3.55 -16.40 3.32
N ILE A 124 2.85 -15.51 2.60
CA ILE A 124 2.62 -15.64 1.16
C ILE A 124 3.94 -15.66 0.39
N ALA A 125 4.89 -14.78 0.72
CA ALA A 125 6.19 -14.73 0.06
C ALA A 125 7.00 -16.03 0.25
N ARG A 126 7.02 -16.58 1.47
CA ARG A 126 7.73 -17.84 1.76
C ARG A 126 7.23 -18.99 0.88
N CYS A 127 5.91 -19.07 0.67
CA CYS A 127 5.30 -20.15 -0.10
C CYS A 127 5.34 -19.93 -1.62
N TYR A 128 5.20 -18.69 -2.10
CA TYR A 128 4.93 -18.42 -3.52
C TYR A 128 5.93 -17.50 -4.21
N TYR A 129 6.86 -16.85 -3.47
CA TYR A 129 7.81 -15.95 -4.12
C TYR A 129 8.80 -16.73 -4.98
N THR A 130 8.79 -16.41 -6.29
CA THR A 130 9.73 -16.97 -7.26
C THR A 130 10.62 -15.89 -7.87
N ARG A 131 11.86 -16.25 -8.16
CA ARG A 131 12.81 -15.43 -8.92
C ARG A 131 13.34 -16.27 -10.07
N ASN A 132 13.19 -15.77 -11.30
CA ASN A 132 13.56 -16.49 -12.53
C ASN A 132 12.90 -17.90 -12.59
N GLY A 133 11.61 -18.00 -12.23
CA GLY A 133 10.85 -19.25 -12.23
C GLY A 133 11.20 -20.25 -11.13
N LYS A 134 12.13 -19.91 -10.22
CA LYS A 134 12.53 -20.78 -9.10
C LYS A 134 12.05 -20.19 -7.76
N GLN A 135 11.48 -21.02 -6.92
CA GLN A 135 11.09 -20.63 -5.56
C GLN A 135 12.32 -20.21 -4.76
N VAL A 136 12.25 -19.02 -4.15
CA VAL A 136 13.38 -18.42 -3.41
C VAL A 136 13.59 -19.11 -2.07
N HIS A 137 12.50 -19.40 -1.36
CA HIS A 137 12.54 -20.04 -0.04
C HIS A 137 12.52 -21.57 -0.15
N LYS A 138 13.69 -22.18 -0.29
CA LYS A 138 13.83 -23.64 -0.53
C LYS A 138 13.16 -24.51 0.53
N GLY A 139 13.19 -24.12 1.82
CA GLY A 139 12.56 -24.84 2.92
C GLY A 139 11.02 -24.86 2.86
N TYR A 140 10.44 -24.02 2.00
CA TYR A 140 8.99 -23.93 1.81
C TYR A 140 8.52 -24.56 0.50
N LYS A 141 9.38 -25.33 -0.16
CA LYS A 141 8.99 -26.05 -1.39
C LYS A 141 7.85 -27.04 -1.08
N GLY A 142 6.72 -26.85 -1.76
CA GLY A 142 5.51 -27.66 -1.56
C GLY A 142 4.71 -27.31 -0.29
N VAL A 143 5.06 -26.22 0.40
CA VAL A 143 4.19 -25.62 1.42
C VAL A 143 3.19 -24.71 0.73
N VAL A 144 1.92 -24.82 1.09
CA VAL A 144 0.82 -24.03 0.54
C VAL A 144 0.07 -23.30 1.65
N VAL A 145 -0.57 -22.22 1.27
CA VAL A 145 -1.49 -21.47 2.14
C VAL A 145 -2.90 -21.77 1.69
N CYS A 146 -3.83 -21.99 2.61
CA CYS A 146 -5.24 -22.22 2.28
C CYS A 146 -5.81 -21.05 1.49
N GLU A 147 -6.75 -21.31 0.59
CA GLU A 147 -7.37 -20.28 -0.26
C GLU A 147 -7.99 -19.15 0.56
N ARG A 148 -8.57 -19.47 1.70
CA ARG A 148 -9.14 -18.49 2.63
C ARG A 148 -8.12 -17.43 3.04
N TRP A 149 -6.87 -17.81 3.26
CA TRP A 149 -5.79 -16.93 3.67
C TRP A 149 -5.00 -16.28 2.51
N HIS A 150 -5.38 -16.57 1.28
CA HIS A 150 -4.95 -15.71 0.15
C HIS A 150 -5.54 -14.31 0.30
N CYS A 151 -6.69 -14.16 0.96
CA CYS A 151 -7.29 -12.89 1.34
C CYS A 151 -6.73 -12.39 2.68
N PHE A 152 -6.12 -11.20 2.69
CA PHE A 152 -5.61 -10.58 3.91
C PHE A 152 -6.71 -10.33 4.96
N GLN A 153 -7.90 -9.91 4.54
CA GLN A 153 -9.00 -9.66 5.49
C GLN A 153 -9.40 -10.94 6.24
N ASN A 154 -9.47 -12.07 5.55
CA ASN A 154 -9.79 -13.35 6.15
C ASN A 154 -8.69 -13.84 7.09
N PHE A 155 -7.42 -13.73 6.64
CA PHE A 155 -6.27 -14.05 7.48
C PHE A 155 -6.30 -13.27 8.79
N TYR A 156 -6.48 -11.92 8.70
CA TYR A 156 -6.52 -11.08 9.90
C TYR A 156 -7.69 -11.45 10.83
N SER A 157 -8.86 -11.74 10.25
CA SER A 157 -10.05 -12.17 11.03
C SER A 157 -9.82 -13.45 11.82
N ASP A 158 -9.02 -14.36 11.28
CA ASP A 158 -8.77 -15.67 11.91
C ASP A 158 -7.63 -15.62 12.96
N LEU A 159 -6.71 -14.62 12.87
CA LEU A 159 -5.55 -14.51 13.76
C LEU A 159 -5.87 -14.61 15.26
N PRO A 160 -6.93 -13.97 15.80
CA PRO A 160 -7.24 -14.05 17.24
C PRO A 160 -7.53 -15.45 17.74
N ALA A 161 -7.97 -16.36 16.85
CA ALA A 161 -8.27 -17.75 17.20
C ALA A 161 -7.02 -18.66 17.16
N ILE A 162 -5.90 -18.17 16.60
CA ILE A 162 -4.68 -18.96 16.49
C ILE A 162 -3.96 -19.01 17.84
N PRO A 163 -3.60 -20.19 18.35
CA PRO A 163 -2.84 -20.32 19.58
C PRO A 163 -1.53 -19.52 19.54
N GLY A 164 -1.28 -18.75 20.59
CA GLY A 164 -0.08 -17.93 20.69
C GLY A 164 -0.15 -16.56 20.00
N TYR A 165 -1.24 -16.22 19.32
CA TYR A 165 -1.38 -14.91 18.67
C TYR A 165 -1.19 -13.73 19.63
N SER A 166 -1.75 -13.76 20.83
CA SER A 166 -1.59 -12.72 21.83
C SER A 166 -0.12 -12.51 22.20
N ASN A 167 0.62 -13.58 22.42
CA ASN A 167 2.04 -13.52 22.73
C ASN A 167 2.85 -12.94 21.57
N TRP A 168 2.54 -13.37 20.34
CA TRP A 168 3.17 -12.80 19.15
C TRP A 168 2.85 -11.31 18.98
N LYS A 169 1.60 -10.91 19.19
CA LYS A 169 1.17 -9.52 19.06
C LYS A 169 1.91 -8.60 20.02
N ASP A 170 2.15 -9.05 21.25
CA ASP A 170 2.87 -8.30 22.27
C ASP A 170 4.37 -8.25 21.99
N ASN A 171 4.95 -9.35 21.52
CA ASN A 171 6.37 -9.44 21.22
C ASN A 171 6.69 -10.24 19.94
N PRO A 172 6.49 -9.62 18.74
CA PRO A 172 6.68 -10.28 17.46
C PRO A 172 8.14 -10.59 17.11
N VAL A 173 9.09 -10.11 17.90
CA VAL A 173 10.52 -10.44 17.74
C VAL A 173 10.84 -11.77 18.40
N LYS A 174 10.18 -12.09 19.52
CA LYS A 174 10.40 -13.32 20.30
C LYS A 174 9.61 -14.51 19.75
N TYR A 175 8.44 -14.26 19.19
CA TYR A 175 7.53 -15.31 18.72
C TYR A 175 7.42 -15.27 17.19
N GLU A 176 7.50 -16.41 16.56
CA GLU A 176 7.35 -16.59 15.13
C GLU A 176 6.05 -17.34 14.80
N PHE A 177 5.48 -17.02 13.64
CA PHE A 177 4.36 -17.77 13.09
C PHE A 177 4.91 -18.95 12.31
N ASP A 178 4.83 -20.14 12.91
CA ASP A 178 5.47 -21.33 12.37
C ASP A 178 4.49 -22.25 11.65
N LYS A 179 4.90 -22.75 10.47
CA LYS A 179 4.20 -23.78 9.70
C LYS A 179 4.34 -25.18 10.30
N ASP A 180 5.37 -25.37 11.15
CA ASP A 180 5.76 -26.71 11.61
C ASP A 180 5.04 -27.13 12.91
N TYR A 181 4.20 -26.26 13.47
CA TYR A 181 3.46 -26.53 14.71
C TYR A 181 2.62 -27.82 14.63
N SER A 182 2.03 -28.10 13.45
CA SER A 182 1.25 -29.30 13.21
C SER A 182 1.94 -30.32 12.32
N HIS A 183 3.23 -30.15 12.00
CA HIS A 183 4.00 -30.98 11.04
C HIS A 183 3.36 -31.07 9.64
N ARG A 184 2.48 -30.11 9.29
CA ARG A 184 1.80 -30.05 8.00
C ARG A 184 2.51 -29.04 7.09
N ARG A 185 2.59 -29.36 5.80
CA ARG A 185 3.06 -28.43 4.78
C ARG A 185 1.95 -27.50 4.30
N TYR A 186 1.17 -26.98 5.24
CA TYR A 186 -0.05 -26.26 4.94
C TYR A 186 -0.34 -25.21 6.01
N TYR A 187 -0.55 -23.97 5.59
CA TYR A 187 -1.01 -22.90 6.47
C TYR A 187 -2.53 -22.76 6.40
N SER A 188 -3.22 -22.88 7.51
CA SER A 188 -4.66 -22.72 7.64
C SER A 188 -5.04 -22.27 9.06
N PRO A 189 -6.32 -21.88 9.30
CA PRO A 189 -6.81 -21.58 10.64
C PRO A 189 -6.69 -22.77 11.63
N ASP A 190 -6.61 -23.99 11.11
CA ASP A 190 -6.61 -25.24 11.88
C ASP A 190 -5.19 -25.80 12.11
N THR A 191 -4.15 -25.02 11.76
CA THR A 191 -2.74 -25.47 11.88
C THR A 191 -1.95 -24.62 12.85
#